data_40054788bed9587e2347877283f0959d
#
_entry.id   40054788bed9587e2347877283f0959d
#
_cell.length_a   1.000
_cell.length_b   1.000
_cell.length_c   1.000
_cell.angle_alpha   90.00
_cell.angle_beta   90.00
_cell.angle_gamma   90.00
#
_symmetry.space_group_name_H-M   'P 1'
#
loop_
_entity.id
_entity.type
_entity.pdbx_description
1 polymer ?
#
loop_
_entity_poly.entity_id
_entity_poly.type
_entity_poly.pdbx_seq_one_letter_code
_entity_poly.pdbx_strand_id
1 'polypeptide(L)'
;MLARVIPSLRRTAMLLVGCVVLGTGVAMLLAADLGSDGYSTLVNGLALTTGAAFWVVNLVVGTVFVTMAMLRKVIPGIGTVVQVVLVGVVVDVALGLMTTPDDLVWRGVLLVAAFPVLAIGIALSLGSHTGAGPAEAAALAWDPPVAFRWTYSVVQGGGALGGWLLGATVGAGTLAVIFLLGPAVDLTARMMRVDLHQTADPEHEEAA
;
A
#
# COMPACT_ATOMS: atom_id res chain seq x y z
N MET A 1 -19.54 -24.07 -5.03
CA MET A 1 -19.43 -22.65 -4.72
C MET A 1 -18.17 -22.28 -3.92
N LEU A 2 -17.56 -23.17 -3.14
CA LEU A 2 -16.32 -22.89 -2.36
C LEU A 2 -15.00 -22.99 -3.18
N ALA A 3 -15.00 -23.58 -4.36
CA ALA A 3 -13.78 -23.79 -5.16
C ALA A 3 -13.24 -22.51 -5.84
N ARG A 4 -14.01 -21.41 -5.85
CA ARG A 4 -13.59 -20.11 -6.45
C ARG A 4 -12.87 -19.16 -5.49
N VAL A 5 -12.76 -19.51 -4.21
CA VAL A 5 -12.19 -18.63 -3.16
C VAL A 5 -10.68 -18.80 -3.03
N ILE A 6 -10.10 -19.90 -3.52
CA ILE A 6 -8.66 -20.16 -3.38
C ILE A 6 -7.94 -19.68 -4.64
N PRO A 7 -7.10 -18.64 -4.55
CA PRO A 7 -6.31 -18.19 -5.69
C PRO A 7 -5.35 -19.30 -6.15
N SER A 8 -5.03 -19.33 -7.45
CA SER A 8 -4.04 -20.28 -7.97
C SER A 8 -2.70 -20.10 -7.26
N LEU A 9 -1.88 -21.16 -7.22
CA LEU A 9 -0.54 -21.12 -6.59
C LEU A 9 0.29 -19.94 -7.11
N ARG A 10 0.21 -19.64 -8.42
CA ARG A 10 0.89 -18.50 -9.02
C ARG A 10 0.40 -17.18 -8.43
N ARG A 11 -0.92 -16.97 -8.32
CA ARG A 11 -1.51 -15.73 -7.75
C ARG A 11 -1.13 -15.58 -6.28
N THR A 12 -1.17 -16.67 -5.52
CA THR A 12 -0.75 -16.69 -4.12
C THR A 12 0.74 -16.33 -3.98
N ALA A 13 1.60 -16.93 -4.80
CA ALA A 13 3.02 -16.62 -4.80
C ALA A 13 3.29 -15.14 -5.17
N MET A 14 2.60 -14.62 -6.20
CA MET A 14 2.70 -13.21 -6.59
C MET A 14 2.26 -12.27 -5.46
N LEU A 15 1.16 -12.59 -4.77
CA LEU A 15 0.70 -11.82 -3.62
C LEU A 15 1.74 -11.82 -2.50
N LEU A 16 2.22 -12.98 -2.07
CA LEU A 16 3.15 -13.09 -0.95
C LEU A 16 4.48 -12.40 -1.25
N VAL A 17 5.06 -12.66 -2.43
CA VAL A 17 6.30 -11.99 -2.87
C VAL A 17 6.06 -10.49 -3.00
N GLY A 18 4.94 -10.09 -3.60
CA GLY A 18 4.54 -8.69 -3.72
C GLY A 18 4.46 -7.99 -2.37
N CYS A 19 3.83 -8.60 -1.37
CA CYS A 19 3.74 -8.05 -0.02
C CYS A 19 5.11 -7.92 0.66
N VAL A 20 6.00 -8.90 0.50
CA VAL A 20 7.36 -8.84 1.06
C VAL A 20 8.16 -7.72 0.41
N VAL A 21 8.13 -7.62 -0.92
CA VAL A 21 8.84 -6.59 -1.66
C VAL A 21 8.26 -5.20 -1.35
N LEU A 22 6.92 -5.08 -1.32
CA LEU A 22 6.22 -3.84 -0.97
C LEU A 22 6.57 -3.37 0.45
N GLY A 23 6.48 -4.27 1.43
CA GLY A 23 6.82 -3.94 2.82
C GLY A 23 8.27 -3.50 2.99
N THR A 24 9.21 -4.14 2.27
CA THR A 24 10.61 -3.72 2.24
C THR A 24 10.76 -2.32 1.65
N GLY A 25 10.07 -2.01 0.55
CA GLY A 25 10.08 -0.68 -0.06
C GLY A 25 9.51 0.40 0.86
N VAL A 26 8.42 0.10 1.58
CA VAL A 26 7.85 1.01 2.59
C VAL A 26 8.84 1.24 3.73
N ALA A 27 9.48 0.19 4.23
CA ALA A 27 10.51 0.32 5.28
C ALA A 27 11.68 1.19 4.82
N MET A 28 12.13 1.06 3.56
CA MET A 28 13.17 1.92 2.98
C MET A 28 12.73 3.39 2.94
N LEU A 29 11.47 3.70 2.56
CA LEU A 29 10.96 5.07 2.61
C LEU A 29 10.95 5.64 4.03
N LEU A 30 10.48 4.85 5.00
CA LEU A 30 10.43 5.27 6.40
C LEU A 30 11.84 5.45 6.98
N ALA A 31 12.77 4.53 6.68
CA ALA A 31 14.16 4.63 7.10
C ALA A 31 14.91 5.80 6.45
N ALA A 32 14.54 6.19 5.21
CA ALA A 32 15.07 7.40 4.58
C ALA A 32 14.67 8.67 5.33
N ASP A 33 13.54 8.65 6.05
CA ASP A 33 12.99 9.78 6.84
C ASP A 33 12.94 11.10 6.04
N LEU A 34 12.54 10.98 4.77
CA LEU A 34 12.29 12.10 3.84
C LEU A 34 10.82 12.20 3.43
N GLY A 35 9.97 11.39 4.08
CA GLY A 35 8.55 11.26 3.81
C GLY A 35 8.21 9.99 3.04
N SER A 36 6.98 9.52 3.21
CA SER A 36 6.43 8.30 2.61
C SER A 36 5.03 8.54 2.04
N ASP A 37 4.37 7.50 1.55
CA ASP A 37 2.96 7.57 1.17
C ASP A 37 2.07 7.91 2.37
N GLY A 38 0.90 8.47 2.09
CA GLY A 38 0.02 8.98 3.16
C GLY A 38 -0.46 7.91 4.13
N TYR A 39 -0.78 6.71 3.63
CA TYR A 39 -1.21 5.61 4.50
C TYR A 39 -0.08 5.18 5.46
N SER A 40 1.11 4.92 4.94
CA SER A 40 2.27 4.54 5.77
C SER A 40 2.71 5.67 6.70
N THR A 41 2.58 6.92 6.28
CA THR A 41 2.83 8.10 7.12
C THR A 41 1.86 8.14 8.31
N LEU A 42 0.56 7.87 8.09
CA LEU A 42 -0.43 7.80 9.18
C LEU A 42 -0.10 6.67 10.17
N VAL A 43 0.18 5.48 9.65
CA VAL A 43 0.55 4.31 10.49
C VAL A 43 1.80 4.61 11.30
N ASN A 44 2.82 5.21 10.67
CA ASN A 44 4.06 5.58 11.34
C ASN A 44 3.85 6.63 12.43
N GLY A 45 3.06 7.68 12.14
CA GLY A 45 2.73 8.72 13.13
C GLY A 45 2.01 8.17 14.35
N LEU A 46 1.06 7.25 14.14
CA LEU A 46 0.39 6.55 15.23
C LEU A 46 1.35 5.62 16.00
N ALA A 47 2.25 4.93 15.32
CA ALA A 47 3.26 4.09 15.96
C ALA A 47 4.20 4.92 16.84
N LEU A 48 4.68 6.07 16.34
CA LEU A 48 5.53 6.99 17.09
C LEU A 48 4.84 7.54 18.35
N THR A 49 3.57 7.93 18.24
CA THR A 49 2.82 8.50 19.36
C THR A 49 2.39 7.48 20.40
N THR A 50 2.07 6.27 19.98
CA THR A 50 1.60 5.20 20.89
C THR A 50 2.72 4.33 21.46
N GLY A 51 3.90 4.34 20.82
CA GLY A 51 4.99 3.40 21.11
C GLY A 51 4.71 1.95 20.71
N ALA A 52 3.62 1.73 19.95
CA ALA A 52 3.26 0.39 19.46
C ALA A 52 4.10 0.02 18.23
N ALA A 53 4.33 -1.27 18.03
CA ALA A 53 4.99 -1.77 16.84
C ALA A 53 4.22 -1.40 15.57
N PHE A 54 4.93 -1.10 14.48
CA PHE A 54 4.32 -0.66 13.21
C PHE A 54 3.27 -1.65 12.72
N TRP A 55 3.53 -2.96 12.79
CA TRP A 55 2.60 -3.99 12.31
C TRP A 55 1.28 -3.99 13.09
N VAL A 56 1.30 -3.70 14.40
CA VAL A 56 0.08 -3.62 15.23
C VAL A 56 -0.77 -2.44 14.79
N VAL A 57 -0.14 -1.27 14.64
CA VAL A 57 -0.83 -0.06 14.19
C VAL A 57 -1.36 -0.24 12.77
N ASN A 58 -0.56 -0.83 11.88
CA ASN A 58 -0.99 -1.14 10.50
C ASN A 58 -2.19 -2.09 10.47
N LEU A 59 -2.22 -3.08 11.36
CA LEU A 59 -3.38 -3.98 11.48
C LEU A 59 -4.64 -3.22 11.91
N VAL A 60 -4.53 -2.32 12.88
CA VAL A 60 -5.66 -1.51 13.36
C VAL A 60 -6.15 -0.55 12.27
N VAL A 61 -5.24 0.26 11.69
CA VAL A 61 -5.59 1.23 10.64
C VAL A 61 -6.13 0.52 9.41
N GLY A 62 -5.48 -0.56 8.98
CA GLY A 62 -5.95 -1.38 7.86
C GLY A 62 -7.33 -1.97 8.11
N THR A 63 -7.59 -2.47 9.32
CA THR A 63 -8.93 -2.97 9.70
C THR A 63 -9.98 -1.86 9.65
N VAL A 64 -9.66 -0.66 10.11
CA VAL A 64 -10.57 0.50 10.02
C VAL A 64 -10.89 0.83 8.57
N PHE A 65 -9.88 0.89 7.70
CA PHE A 65 -10.05 1.21 6.28
C PHE A 65 -10.86 0.13 5.55
N VAL A 66 -10.55 -1.13 5.80
CA VAL A 66 -11.30 -2.28 5.25
C VAL A 66 -12.75 -2.27 5.76
N THR A 67 -12.97 -2.01 7.04
CA THR A 67 -14.33 -1.92 7.60
C THR A 67 -15.11 -0.77 6.95
N MET A 68 -14.49 0.38 6.75
CA MET A 68 -15.10 1.50 6.04
C MET A 68 -15.48 1.13 4.59
N ALA A 69 -14.63 0.39 3.90
CA ALA A 69 -14.93 -0.14 2.57
C ALA A 69 -16.12 -1.12 2.60
N MET A 70 -16.16 -2.03 3.56
CA MET A 70 -17.24 -3.00 3.72
C MET A 70 -18.60 -2.34 4.01
N LEU A 71 -18.62 -1.29 4.84
CA LEU A 71 -19.84 -0.50 5.11
C LEU A 71 -20.42 0.13 3.83
N ARG A 72 -19.58 0.35 2.83
CA ARG A 72 -19.95 0.85 1.50
C ARG A 72 -20.12 -0.27 0.46
N LYS A 73 -20.24 -1.52 0.91
CA LYS A 73 -20.43 -2.73 0.09
C LYS A 73 -19.24 -3.09 -0.83
N VAL A 74 -18.07 -2.51 -0.60
CA VAL A 74 -16.82 -2.95 -1.26
C VAL A 74 -16.29 -4.12 -0.44
N ILE A 75 -16.37 -5.33 -1.01
CA ILE A 75 -15.94 -6.56 -0.33
C ILE A 75 -14.44 -6.71 -0.54
N PRO A 76 -13.62 -6.73 0.55
CA PRO A 76 -12.19 -6.93 0.42
C PRO A 76 -11.90 -8.35 -0.06
N GLY A 77 -10.95 -8.47 -0.97
CA GLY A 77 -10.41 -9.78 -1.36
C GLY A 77 -9.53 -10.39 -0.28
N ILE A 78 -9.21 -11.68 -0.40
CA ILE A 78 -8.27 -12.34 0.51
C ILE A 78 -6.90 -11.64 0.51
N GLY A 79 -6.48 -11.10 -0.63
CA GLY A 79 -5.25 -10.34 -0.78
C GLY A 79 -5.22 -9.08 0.07
N THR A 80 -6.34 -8.38 0.24
CA THR A 80 -6.45 -7.20 1.11
C THR A 80 -6.10 -7.57 2.57
N VAL A 81 -6.65 -8.67 3.06
CA VAL A 81 -6.39 -9.14 4.43
C VAL A 81 -4.92 -9.57 4.59
N VAL A 82 -4.39 -10.30 3.61
CA VAL A 82 -2.97 -10.73 3.60
C VAL A 82 -2.05 -9.50 3.56
N GLN A 83 -2.35 -8.49 2.75
CA GLN A 83 -1.55 -7.27 2.69
C GLN A 83 -1.52 -6.52 4.03
N VAL A 84 -2.67 -6.34 4.68
CA VAL A 84 -2.75 -5.66 5.99
C VAL A 84 -1.83 -6.33 7.02
N VAL A 85 -1.80 -7.66 7.05
CA VAL A 85 -0.97 -8.40 8.00
C VAL A 85 0.49 -8.46 7.55
N LEU A 86 0.73 -8.98 6.35
CA LEU A 86 2.07 -9.32 5.91
C LEU A 86 2.94 -8.10 5.61
N VAL A 87 2.39 -7.08 4.97
CA VAL A 87 3.13 -5.83 4.71
C VAL A 87 3.53 -5.17 6.02
N GLY A 88 2.60 -5.08 7.00
CA GLY A 88 2.91 -4.51 8.32
C GLY A 88 4.03 -5.25 9.04
N VAL A 89 3.98 -6.59 9.06
CA VAL A 89 5.03 -7.41 9.68
C VAL A 89 6.38 -7.23 8.97
N VAL A 90 6.38 -7.22 7.64
CA VAL A 90 7.62 -7.03 6.85
C VAL A 90 8.22 -5.64 7.10
N VAL A 91 7.39 -4.60 7.14
CA VAL A 91 7.86 -3.24 7.47
C VAL A 91 8.52 -3.22 8.84
N ASP A 92 7.87 -3.78 9.84
CA ASP A 92 8.37 -3.78 11.23
C ASP A 92 9.71 -4.52 11.35
N VAL A 93 9.80 -5.71 10.76
CA VAL A 93 11.04 -6.50 10.72
C VAL A 93 12.15 -5.76 9.95
N ALA A 94 11.83 -5.19 8.79
CA ALA A 94 12.80 -4.48 7.98
C ALA A 94 13.30 -3.19 8.68
N LEU A 95 12.43 -2.44 9.34
CA LEU A 95 12.82 -1.28 10.15
C LEU A 95 13.71 -1.68 11.33
N GLY A 96 13.48 -2.85 11.94
CA GLY A 96 14.38 -3.38 12.97
C GLY A 96 15.79 -3.73 12.47
N LEU A 97 15.96 -3.93 11.16
CA LEU A 97 17.24 -4.23 10.52
C LEU A 97 17.89 -3.02 9.84
N MET A 98 17.13 -1.94 9.63
CA MET A 98 17.57 -0.71 8.98
C MET A 98 17.78 0.39 10.01
N THR A 99 18.80 1.22 9.78
CA THR A 99 19.00 2.46 10.53
C THR A 99 18.83 3.64 9.60
N THR A 100 18.22 4.71 10.08
CA THR A 100 18.17 5.98 9.33
C THR A 100 19.59 6.49 9.13
N PRO A 101 20.05 6.71 7.90
CA PRO A 101 21.38 7.27 7.67
C PRO A 101 21.50 8.70 8.23
N ASP A 102 22.65 9.04 8.83
CA ASP A 102 22.89 10.39 9.33
C ASP A 102 23.06 11.40 8.19
N ASP A 103 23.64 10.97 7.09
CA ASP A 103 23.92 11.82 5.92
C ASP A 103 22.70 11.90 4.98
N LEU A 104 22.34 13.13 4.61
CA LEU A 104 21.23 13.42 3.72
C LEU A 104 21.39 12.78 2.33
N VAL A 105 22.64 12.63 1.85
CA VAL A 105 22.90 11.98 0.55
C VAL A 105 22.50 10.52 0.60
N TRP A 106 22.87 9.80 1.66
CA TRP A 106 22.50 8.40 1.84
C TRP A 106 20.99 8.22 2.09
N ARG A 107 20.35 9.17 2.78
CA ARG A 107 18.88 9.20 2.89
C ARG A 107 18.23 9.36 1.51
N GLY A 108 18.77 10.25 0.68
CA GLY A 108 18.33 10.42 -0.71
C GLY A 108 18.55 9.18 -1.57
N VAL A 109 19.70 8.50 -1.44
CA VAL A 109 19.99 7.24 -2.14
C VAL A 109 18.98 6.17 -1.74
N LEU A 110 18.70 6.04 -0.44
CA LEU A 110 17.73 5.08 0.08
C LEU A 110 16.31 5.38 -0.43
N LEU A 111 15.92 6.65 -0.44
CA LEU A 111 14.65 7.10 -1.02
C LEU A 111 14.53 6.69 -2.49
N VAL A 112 15.53 7.00 -3.32
CA VAL A 112 15.52 6.67 -4.75
C VAL A 112 15.50 5.16 -4.97
N ALA A 113 16.25 4.39 -4.18
CA ALA A 113 16.27 2.92 -4.25
C ALA A 113 14.94 2.28 -3.82
N ALA A 114 14.18 2.95 -2.94
CA ALA A 114 12.85 2.46 -2.53
C ALA A 114 11.84 2.43 -3.69
N PHE A 115 11.94 3.36 -4.66
CA PHE A 115 10.95 3.46 -5.74
C PHE A 115 10.82 2.20 -6.61
N PRO A 116 11.90 1.64 -7.18
CA PRO A 116 11.79 0.40 -7.95
C PRO A 116 11.30 -0.78 -7.10
N VAL A 117 11.69 -0.85 -5.82
CA VAL A 117 11.24 -1.89 -4.89
C VAL A 117 9.72 -1.77 -4.67
N LEU A 118 9.23 -0.57 -4.38
CA LEU A 118 7.79 -0.30 -4.24
C LEU A 118 7.02 -0.63 -5.52
N ALA A 119 7.52 -0.16 -6.67
CA ALA A 119 6.85 -0.37 -7.95
C ALA A 119 6.72 -1.86 -8.28
N ILE A 120 7.76 -2.66 -8.02
CA ILE A 120 7.71 -4.12 -8.19
C ILE A 120 6.73 -4.75 -7.21
N GLY A 121 6.78 -4.37 -5.94
CA GLY A 121 5.90 -4.90 -4.90
C GLY A 121 4.42 -4.63 -5.20
N ILE A 122 4.10 -3.40 -5.59
CA ILE A 122 2.73 -3.01 -5.98
C ILE A 122 2.29 -3.75 -7.24
N ALA A 123 3.12 -3.80 -8.29
CA ALA A 123 2.80 -4.48 -9.54
C ALA A 123 2.51 -5.97 -9.31
N LEU A 124 3.30 -6.65 -8.47
CA LEU A 124 3.07 -8.05 -8.11
C LEU A 124 1.79 -8.24 -7.29
N SER A 125 1.56 -7.39 -6.30
CA SER A 125 0.37 -7.47 -5.45
C SER A 125 -0.91 -7.24 -6.24
N LEU A 126 -0.98 -6.18 -7.06
CA LEU A 126 -2.13 -5.89 -7.92
C LEU A 126 -2.31 -6.95 -8.99
N GLY A 127 -1.23 -7.39 -9.63
CA GLY A 127 -1.26 -8.44 -10.65
C GLY A 127 -1.61 -9.84 -10.14
N SER A 128 -1.68 -10.02 -8.82
CA SER A 128 -2.23 -11.25 -8.23
C SER A 128 -3.75 -11.35 -8.38
N HIS A 129 -4.46 -10.23 -8.63
CA HIS A 129 -5.92 -10.13 -8.70
C HIS A 129 -6.63 -10.74 -7.49
N THR A 130 -6.06 -10.58 -6.29
CA THR A 130 -6.59 -11.14 -5.04
C THR A 130 -7.27 -10.10 -4.14
N GLY A 131 -7.23 -8.84 -4.52
CA GLY A 131 -7.83 -7.70 -3.81
C GLY A 131 -6.91 -6.50 -3.75
N ALA A 132 -7.50 -5.31 -3.60
CA ALA A 132 -6.79 -4.04 -3.45
C ALA A 132 -6.23 -3.89 -2.03
N GLY A 133 -5.19 -3.07 -1.86
CA GLY A 133 -4.70 -2.72 -0.53
C GLY A 133 -5.73 -1.94 0.30
N PRO A 134 -5.51 -1.76 1.61
CA PRO A 134 -6.49 -1.14 2.49
C PRO A 134 -6.79 0.33 2.12
N ALA A 135 -5.79 1.08 1.69
CA ALA A 135 -5.98 2.48 1.27
C ALA A 135 -6.77 2.58 -0.04
N GLU A 136 -6.48 1.69 -1.00
CA GLU A 136 -7.19 1.59 -2.26
C GLU A 136 -8.64 1.13 -2.04
N ALA A 137 -8.86 0.13 -1.18
CA ALA A 137 -10.20 -0.35 -0.84
C ALA A 137 -11.05 0.76 -0.21
N ALA A 138 -10.46 1.55 0.69
CA ALA A 138 -11.13 2.70 1.30
C ALA A 138 -11.48 3.77 0.27
N ALA A 139 -10.60 4.03 -0.71
CA ALA A 139 -10.87 4.99 -1.78
C ALA A 139 -11.97 4.49 -2.74
N LEU A 140 -11.92 3.22 -3.14
CA LEU A 140 -12.94 2.57 -3.98
C LEU A 140 -14.35 2.60 -3.35
N ALA A 141 -14.42 2.64 -2.03
CA ALA A 141 -15.70 2.70 -1.30
C ALA A 141 -16.55 3.95 -1.64
N TRP A 142 -15.97 4.96 -2.25
CA TRP A 142 -16.62 6.22 -2.62
C TRP A 142 -16.72 6.41 -4.15
N ASP A 143 -16.32 5.42 -4.94
CA ASP A 143 -16.46 5.42 -6.38
C ASP A 143 -17.55 4.40 -6.80
N PRO A 144 -18.66 4.84 -7.41
CA PRO A 144 -19.18 6.20 -7.53
C PRO A 144 -19.72 6.76 -6.20
N PRO A 145 -20.03 8.05 -6.01
CA PRO A 145 -20.17 9.10 -7.04
C PRO A 145 -18.90 9.93 -7.27
N VAL A 146 -17.86 9.76 -6.45
CA VAL A 146 -16.62 10.52 -6.57
C VAL A 146 -15.57 9.65 -7.25
N ALA A 147 -14.97 10.12 -8.34
CA ALA A 147 -13.97 9.34 -9.07
C ALA A 147 -12.78 8.95 -8.19
N PHE A 148 -12.33 7.69 -8.30
CA PHE A 148 -11.27 7.06 -7.50
C PHE A 148 -10.04 7.95 -7.27
N ARG A 149 -9.59 8.66 -8.31
CA ARG A 149 -8.43 9.56 -8.19
C ARG A 149 -8.57 10.61 -7.08
N TRP A 150 -9.78 11.15 -6.90
CA TRP A 150 -10.04 12.17 -5.89
C TRP A 150 -10.17 11.56 -4.50
N THR A 151 -10.89 10.45 -4.39
CA THR A 151 -11.04 9.74 -3.11
C THR A 151 -9.70 9.20 -2.63
N TYR A 152 -8.88 8.67 -3.54
CA TYR A 152 -7.53 8.21 -3.21
C TYR A 152 -6.62 9.37 -2.79
N SER A 153 -6.71 10.52 -3.48
CA SER A 153 -5.97 11.72 -3.07
C SER A 153 -6.37 12.21 -1.67
N VAL A 154 -7.66 12.12 -1.33
CA VAL A 154 -8.14 12.47 0.03
C VAL A 154 -7.60 11.48 1.07
N VAL A 155 -7.61 10.18 0.78
CA VAL A 155 -7.05 9.15 1.67
C VAL A 155 -5.56 9.39 1.88
N GLN A 156 -4.81 9.60 0.81
CA GLN A 156 -3.37 9.82 0.88
C GLN A 156 -3.02 11.16 1.53
N GLY A 157 -3.69 12.24 1.14
CA GLY A 157 -3.45 13.57 1.73
C GLY A 157 -3.86 13.64 3.20
N GLY A 158 -5.02 13.08 3.53
CA GLY A 158 -5.50 12.99 4.92
C GLY A 158 -4.57 12.13 5.79
N GLY A 159 -4.11 11.01 5.25
CA GLY A 159 -3.14 10.15 5.93
C GLY A 159 -1.79 10.85 6.16
N ALA A 160 -1.27 11.52 5.15
CA ALA A 160 -0.04 12.29 5.27
C ALA A 160 -0.17 13.43 6.31
N LEU A 161 -1.27 14.19 6.26
CA LEU A 161 -1.54 15.24 7.22
C LEU A 161 -1.70 14.69 8.65
N GLY A 162 -2.50 13.63 8.81
CA GLY A 162 -2.70 13.00 10.11
C GLY A 162 -1.41 12.45 10.70
N GLY A 163 -0.62 11.74 9.90
CA GLY A 163 0.67 11.21 10.34
C GLY A 163 1.68 12.31 10.67
N TRP A 164 1.70 13.40 9.89
CA TRP A 164 2.55 14.56 10.18
C TRP A 164 2.19 15.22 11.52
N LEU A 165 0.91 15.42 11.79
CA LEU A 165 0.45 15.95 13.08
C LEU A 165 0.80 15.05 14.27
N LEU A 166 1.00 13.76 14.01
CA LEU A 166 1.44 12.75 14.98
C LEU A 166 2.97 12.56 15.02
N GLY A 167 3.73 13.40 14.33
CA GLY A 167 5.19 13.42 14.38
C GLY A 167 5.89 12.62 13.29
N ALA A 168 5.16 12.02 12.33
CA ALA A 168 5.79 11.38 11.18
C ALA A 168 6.32 12.41 10.18
N THR A 169 7.40 12.05 9.49
CA THR A 169 8.05 12.91 8.50
C THR A 169 7.24 12.97 7.21
N VAL A 170 6.92 14.20 6.78
CA VAL A 170 6.37 14.52 5.46
C VAL A 170 7.37 15.43 4.74
N GLY A 171 7.71 15.12 3.50
CA GLY A 171 8.72 15.88 2.77
C GLY A 171 8.83 15.52 1.29
N ALA A 172 10.02 15.64 0.74
CA ALA A 172 10.30 15.38 -0.67
C ALA A 172 9.90 13.95 -1.09
N GLY A 173 10.08 12.97 -0.21
CA GLY A 173 9.65 11.58 -0.44
C GLY A 173 8.13 11.46 -0.61
N THR A 174 7.33 12.17 0.19
CA THR A 174 5.86 12.17 0.05
C THR A 174 5.44 12.74 -1.30
N LEU A 175 6.05 13.86 -1.73
CA LEU A 175 5.77 14.45 -3.05
C LEU A 175 6.19 13.48 -4.17
N ALA A 176 7.38 12.89 -4.05
CA ALA A 176 7.88 11.93 -5.03
C ALA A 176 6.94 10.70 -5.14
N VAL A 177 6.46 10.16 -4.03
CA VAL A 177 5.50 9.05 -4.05
C VAL A 177 4.20 9.46 -4.76
N ILE A 178 3.64 10.62 -4.42
CA ILE A 178 2.38 11.09 -5.02
C ILE A 178 2.49 11.25 -6.53
N PHE A 179 3.60 11.77 -7.05
CA PHE A 179 3.73 12.09 -8.47
C PHE A 179 4.43 11.02 -9.30
N LEU A 180 5.35 10.26 -8.73
CA LEU A 180 6.22 9.34 -9.49
C LEU A 180 5.89 7.86 -9.29
N LEU A 181 5.27 7.48 -8.18
CA LEU A 181 5.04 6.06 -7.90
C LEU A 181 4.05 5.42 -8.87
N GLY A 182 2.95 6.11 -9.21
CA GLY A 182 1.99 5.62 -10.20
C GLY A 182 2.63 5.32 -11.55
N PRO A 183 3.30 6.28 -12.21
CA PRO A 183 4.06 6.03 -13.44
C PRO A 183 5.12 4.93 -13.31
N ALA A 184 5.80 4.81 -12.16
CA ALA A 184 6.79 3.76 -11.93
C ALA A 184 6.13 2.37 -11.86
N VAL A 185 4.98 2.26 -11.22
CA VAL A 185 4.19 1.01 -11.16
C VAL A 185 3.72 0.61 -12.55
N ASP A 186 3.17 1.54 -13.34
CA ASP A 186 2.73 1.27 -14.71
C ASP A 186 3.87 0.78 -15.60
N LEU A 187 5.03 1.44 -15.52
CA LEU A 187 6.22 1.04 -16.26
C LEU A 187 6.67 -0.37 -15.86
N THR A 188 6.74 -0.63 -14.55
CA THR A 188 7.15 -1.92 -14.01
C THR A 188 6.19 -3.05 -14.44
N ALA A 189 4.89 -2.80 -14.36
CA ALA A 189 3.87 -3.76 -14.77
C ALA A 189 3.99 -4.13 -16.26
N ARG A 190 4.22 -3.12 -17.12
CA ARG A 190 4.47 -3.35 -18.56
C ARG A 190 5.72 -4.18 -18.78
N MET A 191 6.82 -3.88 -18.08
CA MET A 191 8.09 -4.63 -18.18
C MET A 191 7.92 -6.08 -17.72
N MET A 192 7.15 -6.30 -16.65
CA MET A 192 6.87 -7.63 -16.10
C MET A 192 5.74 -8.35 -16.84
N ARG A 193 5.06 -7.70 -17.79
CA ARG A 193 3.86 -8.20 -18.49
C ARG A 193 2.76 -8.63 -17.52
N VAL A 194 2.55 -7.85 -16.49
CA VAL A 194 1.51 -8.06 -15.48
C VAL A 194 0.35 -7.11 -15.78
N ASP A 195 -0.86 -7.65 -15.84
CA ASP A 195 -2.06 -6.84 -15.99
C ASP A 195 -2.45 -6.26 -14.64
N LEU A 196 -2.57 -4.93 -14.57
CA LEU A 196 -2.99 -4.20 -13.37
C LEU A 196 -4.50 -3.97 -13.32
N HIS A 197 -5.20 -4.15 -14.45
CA HIS A 197 -6.62 -3.90 -14.51
C HIS A 197 -7.33 -5.04 -13.76
N GLN A 198 -7.86 -4.71 -12.61
CA GLN A 198 -8.84 -5.57 -11.96
C GLN A 198 -10.12 -5.48 -12.78
N THR A 199 -10.28 -6.36 -13.78
CA THR A 199 -11.56 -6.50 -14.47
C THR A 199 -12.58 -6.85 -13.41
N ALA A 200 -13.56 -5.96 -13.23
CA ALA A 200 -14.79 -6.31 -12.56
C ALA A 200 -15.30 -7.61 -13.21
N ASP A 201 -15.69 -8.57 -12.38
CA ASP A 201 -16.09 -9.91 -12.80
C ASP A 201 -17.05 -9.81 -13.99
N PRO A 202 -16.82 -10.49 -15.13
CA PRO A 202 -17.69 -10.37 -16.33
C PRO A 202 -19.15 -10.78 -16.09
N GLU A 203 -19.47 -11.37 -14.95
CA GLU A 203 -20.81 -11.81 -14.59
C GLU A 203 -21.81 -10.67 -14.32
N HIS A 204 -21.37 -9.40 -14.24
CA HIS A 204 -22.27 -8.26 -14.08
C HIS A 204 -22.63 -7.56 -15.41
N GLU A 205 -21.98 -7.91 -16.51
CA GLU A 205 -22.26 -7.31 -17.81
C GLU A 205 -23.35 -8.07 -18.60
N GLU A 206 -23.70 -9.32 -18.23
CA GLU A 206 -24.77 -10.11 -18.85
C GLU A 206 -26.14 -9.94 -18.15
N ALA A 207 -26.25 -9.12 -17.10
CA ALA A 207 -27.50 -8.93 -16.33
C ALA A 207 -28.07 -7.49 -16.46
N ALA A 208 -27.60 -6.68 -17.41
CA ALA A 208 -28.10 -5.31 -17.63
C ALA A 208 -28.86 -5.16 -18.94
#